data_2ea2f17c3822b04ef8e52d83debbb4a6
#
_entry.id   2ea2f17c3822b04ef8e52d83debbb4a6
#
_cell.length_a   1.000
_cell.length_b   1.000
_cell.length_c   1.000
_cell.angle_alpha   90.00
_cell.angle_beta   90.00
_cell.angle_gamma   90.00
#
_symmetry.space_group_name_H-M   'P 1'
#
loop_
_entity.id
_entity.type
_entity.pdbx_description
1 polymer ?
#
loop_
_entity_poly.entity_id
_entity_poly.type
_entity_poly.pdbx_seq_one_letter_code
_entity_poly.pdbx_strand_id
1 'polypeptide(L)'
;MADTALTLGMSPLGLSESLTRSYYDRSDALWRVNRVTPGRDAFPGAMTRVIPTIPEKHTAAYMAKSYSDHFYNNIFLIPALIDFGAVVADVTRTFFIWNAYMRPINLQTVTARGAEGIILNNPTPPPSIYKPLQFTQLAVTAQLNGPPSINAEFAFQFDVRTASLTMTGLRAEIWNLLPNWQSGYKISYEYKTEIITSRSGNEQRRALRQTPRKWLEFSVQAAHDKAWRVRAMMDSWQDKAFIAPELTKSITTPSGVAPNALIMVVDSVPDWLRPDAFLVLRDGERQGMRIVESIDGNEVTFTSATAEAWPAGSLVHPGLFGRVQEDQTVNNLTSSVSEFGFRYNVTPASEGAVNLGTPYSGYNGTEVFPKKPNWANAPRVNFQADVENLDYGRGVAEFLTLRDFRRRVVQATFLSRSRAEAVEIEQFFHRMKGRRGTFYMPTYQPDIVAAEDLSVLNRFMTVSGTDLLKFYESSPVYRHMILRFHDGSQLIKAVNAMAGQGGNTVIDTGTNWPRNIALSEIMMISWLPRWRLASDILTIEWLTDEVAQYQISIQTQKDIEV
;
A
#
# COMPACT_ATOMS: atom_id res chain seq x y z
N MET A 1 -12.00 23.48 -8.48
CA MET A 1 -11.69 22.85 -7.18
C MET A 1 -12.28 23.59 -5.98
N ALA A 2 -12.56 24.89 -6.06
CA ALA A 2 -13.22 25.66 -4.99
C ALA A 2 -14.69 25.25 -4.78
N ASP A 3 -15.37 24.84 -5.83
CA ASP A 3 -16.78 24.45 -5.75
C ASP A 3 -17.02 23.10 -5.06
N THR A 4 -16.06 22.20 -5.09
CA THR A 4 -16.20 20.88 -4.45
C THR A 4 -16.06 20.95 -2.92
N ALA A 5 -15.33 21.91 -2.40
CA ALA A 5 -15.20 22.09 -0.95
C ALA A 5 -16.46 22.77 -0.36
N LEU A 6 -17.13 23.58 -1.15
CA LEU A 6 -18.41 24.21 -0.78
C LEU A 6 -19.60 23.24 -0.86
N THR A 7 -19.49 22.22 -1.71
CA THR A 7 -20.49 21.15 -1.83
C THR A 7 -20.43 20.12 -0.70
N LEU A 8 -19.47 20.19 0.20
CA LEU A 8 -19.42 19.37 1.42
C LEU A 8 -20.44 19.79 2.50
N GLY A 9 -21.50 20.47 2.11
CA GLY A 9 -22.64 20.73 2.96
C GLY A 9 -22.46 21.84 3.99
N MET A 10 -21.44 22.66 3.82
CA MET A 10 -21.25 23.85 4.64
C MET A 10 -21.60 25.09 3.85
N SER A 11 -22.68 25.74 4.24
CA SER A 11 -22.94 27.09 3.73
C SER A 11 -21.82 28.04 4.20
N PRO A 12 -21.61 29.18 3.50
CA PRO A 12 -20.65 30.19 3.96
C PRO A 12 -20.94 30.70 5.38
N LEU A 13 -22.11 30.43 5.90
CA LEU A 13 -22.54 30.78 7.27
C LEU A 13 -22.34 29.65 8.27
N GLY A 14 -21.67 28.56 7.91
CA GLY A 14 -21.43 27.40 8.80
C GLY A 14 -22.66 26.52 9.04
N LEU A 15 -23.75 26.73 8.31
CA LEU A 15 -24.94 25.89 8.36
C LEU A 15 -24.73 24.65 7.49
N SER A 16 -25.12 23.48 7.96
CA SER A 16 -25.10 22.29 7.13
C SER A 16 -26.13 22.39 6.00
N GLU A 17 -25.81 21.84 4.84
CA GLU A 17 -26.74 21.81 3.69
C GLU A 17 -28.07 21.14 4.07
N SER A 18 -28.06 20.14 4.91
CA SER A 18 -29.25 19.48 5.41
C SER A 18 -30.13 20.39 6.26
N LEU A 19 -29.55 21.32 7.01
CA LEU A 19 -30.27 22.31 7.80
C LEU A 19 -30.90 23.39 6.92
N THR A 20 -30.20 23.87 5.91
CA THR A 20 -30.71 24.83 4.94
C THR A 20 -31.83 24.22 4.11
N ARG A 21 -31.68 23.01 3.64
CA ARG A 21 -32.68 22.27 2.88
C ARG A 21 -33.93 22.00 3.71
N SER A 22 -33.76 21.58 4.96
CA SER A 22 -34.87 21.38 5.89
C SER A 22 -35.63 22.69 6.19
N TYR A 23 -34.96 23.83 6.21
CA TYR A 23 -35.57 25.13 6.41
C TYR A 23 -36.46 25.52 5.21
N TYR A 24 -35.97 25.37 3.99
CA TYR A 24 -36.74 25.65 2.79
C TYR A 24 -37.93 24.71 2.63
N ASP A 25 -37.74 23.42 2.89
CA ASP A 25 -38.82 22.44 2.84
C ASP A 25 -39.93 22.75 3.85
N ARG A 26 -39.56 23.28 5.02
CA ARG A 26 -40.53 23.67 6.04
C ARG A 26 -41.25 24.97 5.72
N SER A 27 -40.53 25.94 5.19
CA SER A 27 -41.15 27.18 4.73
C SER A 27 -42.13 26.95 3.57
N ASP A 28 -41.78 26.05 2.69
CA ASP A 28 -42.63 25.61 1.58
C ASP A 28 -43.86 24.84 2.08
N ALA A 29 -43.69 23.98 3.09
CA ALA A 29 -44.80 23.26 3.70
C ALA A 29 -45.81 24.22 4.40
N LEU A 30 -45.30 25.24 5.10
CA LEU A 30 -46.14 26.25 5.73
C LEU A 30 -46.87 27.11 4.68
N TRP A 31 -46.17 27.43 3.60
CA TRP A 31 -46.76 28.18 2.49
C TRP A 31 -47.81 27.37 1.73
N ARG A 32 -47.61 26.07 1.56
CA ARG A 32 -48.60 25.15 0.98
C ARG A 32 -49.83 25.00 1.86
N VAL A 33 -49.64 24.91 3.17
CA VAL A 33 -50.78 24.85 4.11
C VAL A 33 -51.62 26.12 4.02
N ASN A 34 -51.01 27.28 3.96
CA ASN A 34 -51.69 28.54 3.81
C ASN A 34 -52.39 28.70 2.44
N ARG A 35 -51.87 28.08 1.40
CA ARG A 35 -52.50 28.04 0.07
C ARG A 35 -53.63 27.03 -0.03
N VAL A 36 -53.51 25.91 0.65
CA VAL A 36 -54.51 24.83 0.60
C VAL A 36 -55.73 25.19 1.43
N THR A 37 -55.55 25.96 2.49
CA THR A 37 -56.66 26.38 3.36
C THR A 37 -57.72 27.21 2.62
N PRO A 38 -57.39 28.18 1.78
CA PRO A 38 -58.38 28.91 0.99
C PRO A 38 -59.12 28.06 -0.04
N GLY A 39 -58.44 27.02 -0.57
CA GLY A 39 -59.09 26.09 -1.53
C GLY A 39 -60.13 25.14 -0.92
N ARG A 40 -60.29 25.18 0.39
CA ARG A 40 -61.33 24.45 1.14
C ARG A 40 -62.44 25.33 1.65
N ASP A 41 -62.63 26.45 1.03
CA ASP A 41 -63.62 27.47 1.40
C ASP A 41 -65.07 26.99 1.40
N ALA A 42 -65.32 25.84 0.81
CA ALA A 42 -66.59 25.16 0.91
C ALA A 42 -66.90 24.61 2.32
N PHE A 43 -65.94 24.64 3.24
CA PHE A 43 -66.08 24.11 4.60
C PHE A 43 -65.69 25.15 5.66
N PRO A 44 -66.62 25.99 6.09
CA PRO A 44 -66.35 27.10 7.01
C PRO A 44 -65.71 26.72 8.34
N GLY A 45 -65.81 25.46 8.75
CA GLY A 45 -65.21 24.97 10.00
C GLY A 45 -63.70 24.57 9.91
N ALA A 46 -63.13 24.57 8.74
CA ALA A 46 -61.73 24.09 8.57
C ALA A 46 -60.71 25.23 8.73
N MET A 47 -61.09 26.47 8.53
CA MET A 47 -60.19 27.63 8.58
C MET A 47 -59.65 27.94 9.98
N THR A 48 -60.43 27.69 11.01
CA THR A 48 -60.05 28.01 12.37
C THR A 48 -59.05 27.03 13.00
N ARG A 49 -58.82 25.86 12.38
CA ARG A 49 -57.93 24.81 12.94
C ARG A 49 -56.49 24.93 12.43
N VAL A 50 -56.23 25.60 11.36
CA VAL A 50 -54.89 25.66 10.75
C VAL A 50 -54.08 26.80 11.33
N ILE A 51 -54.75 27.89 11.69
CA ILE A 51 -54.09 29.13 12.14
C ILE A 51 -53.30 28.93 13.46
N PRO A 52 -53.81 28.23 14.46
CA PRO A 52 -53.10 28.09 15.73
C PRO A 52 -51.82 27.22 15.65
N THR A 53 -51.76 26.35 14.68
CA THR A 53 -50.58 25.48 14.57
C THR A 53 -49.41 26.09 13.86
N ILE A 54 -49.64 27.15 13.13
CA ILE A 54 -48.57 27.84 12.39
C ILE A 54 -47.61 28.60 13.30
N PRO A 55 -48.08 29.32 14.30
CA PRO A 55 -47.21 29.98 15.27
C PRO A 55 -46.41 28.99 16.11
N GLU A 56 -46.98 27.85 16.37
CA GLU A 56 -46.29 26.78 17.12
C GLU A 56 -45.12 26.15 16.38
N LYS A 57 -45.04 26.43 15.11
CA LYS A 57 -43.90 25.90 14.34
C LYS A 57 -42.59 26.44 14.86
N HIS A 58 -42.66 27.40 15.77
CA HIS A 58 -41.46 27.79 16.49
C HIS A 58 -40.29 27.88 15.54
N THR A 59 -40.56 28.45 14.40
CA THR A 59 -39.55 28.68 13.40
C THR A 59 -38.37 29.39 14.03
N ALA A 60 -38.64 30.13 15.09
CA ALA A 60 -37.64 30.70 15.96
C ALA A 60 -36.72 29.67 16.63
N ALA A 61 -37.22 28.46 16.91
CA ALA A 61 -36.40 27.39 17.45
C ALA A 61 -35.37 26.86 16.45
N TYR A 62 -35.59 27.15 15.19
CA TYR A 62 -34.70 26.77 14.11
C TYR A 62 -33.99 27.94 13.46
N MET A 63 -34.09 29.14 14.04
CA MET A 63 -33.29 30.24 13.58
C MET A 63 -31.84 29.94 13.80
N ALA A 64 -31.08 29.86 12.71
CA ALA A 64 -29.67 29.76 12.77
C ALA A 64 -29.10 30.91 13.62
N LYS A 65 -28.16 30.61 14.48
CA LYS A 65 -27.40 31.64 15.18
C LYS A 65 -26.80 32.59 14.15
N SER A 66 -26.77 33.87 14.47
CA SER A 66 -26.09 34.83 13.62
C SER A 66 -24.62 34.46 13.45
N TYR A 67 -24.01 34.91 12.36
CA TYR A 67 -22.59 34.70 12.14
C TYR A 67 -21.75 35.26 13.30
N SER A 68 -22.14 36.43 13.83
CA SER A 68 -21.48 37.02 14.99
C SER A 68 -21.60 36.14 16.24
N ASP A 69 -22.76 35.52 16.49
CA ASP A 69 -22.93 34.61 17.63
C ASP A 69 -22.12 33.30 17.48
N HIS A 70 -21.95 32.89 16.23
CA HIS A 70 -21.11 31.70 15.99
C HIS A 70 -19.63 31.97 16.27
N PHE A 71 -19.13 33.15 15.92
CA PHE A 71 -17.74 33.53 16.11
C PHE A 71 -17.45 34.18 17.47
N TYR A 72 -18.25 35.16 17.88
CA TYR A 72 -17.91 36.02 19.01
C TYR A 72 -18.50 35.57 20.34
N ASN A 73 -19.45 34.72 20.41
CA ASN A 73 -19.97 34.20 21.68
C ASN A 73 -19.58 32.74 21.87
N ASN A 74 -18.31 32.45 21.68
CA ASN A 74 -17.80 31.08 21.71
C ASN A 74 -16.40 30.99 22.32
N ILE A 75 -15.98 29.77 22.65
CA ILE A 75 -14.60 29.42 23.01
C ILE A 75 -14.13 28.41 22.00
N PHE A 76 -13.01 28.69 21.39
CA PHE A 76 -12.42 27.82 20.39
C PHE A 76 -11.12 27.19 20.90
N LEU A 77 -10.98 25.90 20.66
CA LEU A 77 -9.71 25.19 20.74
C LEU A 77 -9.19 25.00 19.32
N ILE A 78 -7.96 25.40 19.04
CA ILE A 78 -7.38 25.40 17.71
C ILE A 78 -6.01 24.73 17.73
N PRO A 79 -5.86 23.53 17.17
CA PRO A 79 -6.92 22.62 16.73
C PRO A 79 -7.70 22.01 17.89
N ALA A 80 -8.95 21.60 17.66
CA ALA A 80 -9.78 20.89 18.65
C ALA A 80 -9.48 19.37 18.68
N LEU A 81 -8.83 18.86 17.64
CA LEU A 81 -8.35 17.49 17.56
C LEU A 81 -6.84 17.51 17.31
N ILE A 82 -6.10 16.79 18.13
CA ILE A 82 -4.66 16.58 17.97
C ILE A 82 -4.42 15.10 17.70
N ASP A 83 -3.84 14.79 16.55
CA ASP A 83 -3.33 13.46 16.27
C ASP A 83 -1.83 13.44 16.51
N PHE A 84 -1.40 12.60 17.46
CA PHE A 84 0.01 12.38 17.76
C PHE A 84 0.67 11.40 16.76
N GLY A 85 -0.14 10.64 16.00
CA GLY A 85 0.35 9.57 15.14
C GLY A 85 1.00 8.44 15.95
N ALA A 86 2.18 7.98 15.54
CA ALA A 86 2.96 6.97 16.24
C ALA A 86 3.88 7.67 17.28
N VAL A 87 3.57 7.50 18.55
CA VAL A 87 4.35 8.02 19.68
C VAL A 87 5.41 6.99 20.06
N VAL A 88 6.65 7.31 19.78
CA VAL A 88 7.85 6.46 20.00
C VAL A 88 8.87 7.11 20.93
N ALA A 89 8.67 8.37 21.23
CA ALA A 89 9.34 9.19 22.24
C ALA A 89 8.31 10.20 22.74
N ASP A 90 8.66 10.98 23.75
CA ASP A 90 7.79 12.05 24.24
C ASP A 90 7.58 13.09 23.13
N VAL A 91 6.33 13.28 22.73
CA VAL A 91 5.94 14.19 21.66
C VAL A 91 5.08 15.30 22.23
N THR A 92 5.52 16.56 22.03
CA THR A 92 4.77 17.74 22.45
C THR A 92 4.09 18.38 21.24
N ARG A 93 2.81 18.71 21.40
CA ARG A 93 2.02 19.47 20.42
C ARG A 93 1.40 20.69 21.08
N THR A 94 1.38 21.81 20.37
CA THR A 94 0.77 23.05 20.83
C THR A 94 -0.63 23.22 20.28
N PHE A 95 -1.48 23.85 21.07
CA PHE A 95 -2.81 24.26 20.67
C PHE A 95 -3.16 25.59 21.33
N PHE A 96 -4.22 26.22 20.90
CA PHE A 96 -4.61 27.52 21.39
C PHE A 96 -6.03 27.49 21.92
N ILE A 97 -6.25 28.23 23.00
CA ILE A 97 -7.59 28.58 23.50
C ILE A 97 -7.85 30.02 23.14
N TRP A 98 -8.92 30.25 22.39
CA TRP A 98 -9.37 31.57 22.03
C TRP A 98 -10.71 31.88 22.70
N ASN A 99 -10.68 32.92 23.58
CA ASN A 99 -11.89 33.51 24.11
C ASN A 99 -12.47 34.49 23.08
N ALA A 100 -13.45 34.05 22.30
CA ALA A 100 -14.11 34.90 21.33
C ALA A 100 -15.24 35.76 21.93
N TYR A 101 -15.44 35.73 23.23
CA TYR A 101 -16.35 36.65 23.90
C TYR A 101 -15.74 38.04 24.03
N MET A 102 -16.59 39.10 23.94
CA MET A 102 -16.22 40.50 24.19
C MET A 102 -16.14 40.82 25.67
N ARG A 103 -16.23 39.83 26.53
CA ARG A 103 -16.12 39.93 27.99
C ARG A 103 -15.10 38.92 28.57
N PRO A 104 -14.56 39.17 29.74
CA PRO A 104 -13.74 38.16 30.39
C PRO A 104 -14.57 36.93 30.75
N ILE A 105 -13.96 35.74 30.66
CA ILE A 105 -14.54 34.45 31.07
C ILE A 105 -13.59 33.74 32.03
N ASN A 106 -14.16 32.92 32.91
CA ASN A 106 -13.38 32.18 33.91
C ASN A 106 -13.27 30.72 33.53
N LEU A 107 -12.04 30.20 33.43
CA LEU A 107 -11.77 28.77 33.42
C LEU A 107 -11.88 28.24 34.85
N GLN A 108 -12.89 27.42 35.13
CA GLN A 108 -13.16 26.89 36.45
C GLN A 108 -12.38 25.62 36.73
N THR A 109 -12.45 24.65 35.85
CA THR A 109 -11.79 23.35 35.98
C THR A 109 -11.36 22.80 34.63
N VAL A 110 -10.38 21.90 34.66
CA VAL A 110 -9.98 21.08 33.53
C VAL A 110 -10.12 19.62 33.95
N THR A 111 -10.97 18.87 33.28
CA THR A 111 -11.15 17.45 33.54
C THR A 111 -10.51 16.63 32.42
N ALA A 112 -9.80 15.57 32.79
CA ALA A 112 -9.14 14.67 31.87
C ALA A 112 -9.86 13.33 31.84
N ARG A 113 -10.02 12.76 30.66
CA ARG A 113 -10.55 11.42 30.43
C ARG A 113 -9.63 10.65 29.49
N GLY A 114 -9.22 9.42 29.86
CA GLY A 114 -8.33 8.59 29.06
C GLY A 114 -6.94 9.22 28.85
N ALA A 115 -6.49 10.12 29.75
CA ALA A 115 -5.27 10.90 29.59
C ALA A 115 -4.04 10.28 30.30
N GLU A 116 -4.05 8.95 30.50
CA GLU A 116 -2.89 8.28 31.08
C GLU A 116 -1.66 8.44 30.16
N GLY A 117 -0.57 8.97 30.75
CA GLY A 117 0.65 9.28 30.02
C GLY A 117 0.51 10.47 29.04
N ILE A 118 -0.43 11.39 29.32
CA ILE A 118 -0.53 12.67 28.61
C ILE A 118 -0.45 13.79 29.64
N ILE A 119 0.48 14.70 29.43
CA ILE A 119 0.71 15.85 30.30
C ILE A 119 0.18 17.10 29.61
N LEU A 120 -0.71 17.82 30.29
CA LEU A 120 -1.17 19.13 29.85
C LEU A 120 -0.26 20.22 30.48
N ASN A 121 0.48 20.92 29.65
CA ASN A 121 1.27 22.09 30.03
C ASN A 121 0.40 23.34 29.87
N ASN A 122 -0.25 23.73 30.97
CA ASN A 122 -1.12 24.90 31.00
C ASN A 122 -0.39 26.05 31.74
N PRO A 123 -0.03 27.16 31.06
CA PRO A 123 0.61 28.30 31.67
C PRO A 123 -0.33 29.08 32.61
N THR A 124 -1.64 28.87 32.48
CA THR A 124 -2.68 29.52 33.27
C THR A 124 -3.59 28.47 33.91
N PRO A 125 -3.13 27.80 34.99
CA PRO A 125 -3.93 26.76 35.63
C PRO A 125 -5.24 27.32 36.21
N PRO A 126 -6.31 26.53 36.28
CA PRO A 126 -7.58 26.95 36.86
C PRO A 126 -7.46 27.13 38.38
N PRO A 127 -8.20 28.09 38.98
CA PRO A 127 -9.09 29.04 38.32
C PRO A 127 -8.34 30.19 37.63
N SER A 128 -8.68 30.53 36.41
CA SER A 128 -8.00 31.58 35.66
C SER A 128 -8.95 32.37 34.76
N ILE A 129 -8.63 33.66 34.56
CA ILE A 129 -9.45 34.60 33.81
C ILE A 129 -8.84 34.78 32.41
N TYR A 130 -9.64 34.53 31.40
CA TYR A 130 -9.32 34.80 29.99
C TYR A 130 -9.94 36.13 29.60
N LYS A 131 -9.11 37.13 29.24
CA LYS A 131 -9.56 38.47 28.84
C LYS A 131 -10.39 38.39 27.54
N PRO A 132 -11.19 39.43 27.25
CA PRO A 132 -11.90 39.51 25.97
C PRO A 132 -10.96 39.33 24.79
N LEU A 133 -11.33 38.48 23.82
CA LEU A 133 -10.57 38.15 22.60
C LEU A 133 -9.15 37.61 22.85
N GLN A 134 -8.87 37.13 24.05
CA GLN A 134 -7.56 36.60 24.40
C GLN A 134 -7.30 35.27 23.69
N PHE A 135 -6.09 35.18 23.16
CA PHE A 135 -5.54 33.98 22.53
C PHE A 135 -4.41 33.44 23.40
N THR A 136 -4.55 32.22 23.91
CA THR A 136 -3.58 31.62 24.83
C THR A 136 -3.07 30.33 24.29
N GLN A 137 -1.74 30.19 24.19
CA GLN A 137 -1.09 28.96 23.74
C GLN A 137 -0.92 28.01 24.94
N LEU A 138 -1.27 26.74 24.71
CA LEU A 138 -1.03 25.64 25.63
C LEU A 138 -0.28 24.53 24.87
N ALA A 139 0.24 23.57 25.62
CA ALA A 139 0.88 22.40 25.03
C ALA A 139 0.41 21.12 25.70
N VAL A 140 0.35 20.05 24.94
CA VAL A 140 0.14 18.70 25.44
C VAL A 140 1.31 17.82 25.03
N THR A 141 1.81 17.03 25.98
CA THR A 141 2.91 16.10 25.77
C THR A 141 2.40 14.69 25.95
N ALA A 142 2.46 13.89 24.91
CA ALA A 142 2.23 12.46 24.99
C ALA A 142 3.53 11.76 25.36
N GLN A 143 3.55 11.09 26.50
CA GLN A 143 4.69 10.31 26.96
C GLN A 143 4.66 8.90 26.39
N LEU A 144 5.82 8.23 26.33
CA LEU A 144 5.94 6.84 25.90
C LEU A 144 5.19 5.89 26.84
N ASN A 145 5.17 6.20 28.14
CA ASN A 145 4.46 5.41 29.15
C ASN A 145 2.96 5.69 29.10
N GLY A 146 2.15 4.62 29.06
CA GLY A 146 0.69 4.70 29.06
C GLY A 146 0.04 3.62 28.18
N PRO A 147 -1.29 3.66 28.02
CA PRO A 147 -2.00 2.71 27.17
C PRO A 147 -1.51 2.74 25.73
N PRO A 148 -1.54 1.59 25.01
CA PRO A 148 -1.03 1.50 23.63
C PRO A 148 -1.78 2.43 22.66
N SER A 149 -3.09 2.60 22.83
CA SER A 149 -3.89 3.54 22.06
C SER A 149 -4.15 4.81 22.87
N ILE A 150 -3.92 5.96 22.27
CA ILE A 150 -4.26 7.27 22.83
C ILE A 150 -5.66 7.63 22.31
N ASN A 151 -6.60 7.73 23.22
CA ASN A 151 -7.93 8.27 22.97
C ASN A 151 -8.32 9.08 24.19
N ALA A 152 -7.85 10.31 24.24
CA ALA A 152 -7.93 11.16 25.39
C ALA A 152 -8.71 12.44 25.11
N GLU A 153 -9.33 12.96 26.14
CA GLU A 153 -10.10 14.20 26.10
C GLU A 153 -9.73 15.06 27.29
N PHE A 154 -9.40 16.31 27.04
CA PHE A 154 -9.38 17.37 28.06
C PHE A 154 -10.59 18.26 27.88
N ALA A 155 -11.48 18.29 28.87
CA ALA A 155 -12.63 19.17 28.89
C ALA A 155 -12.33 20.39 29.77
N PHE A 156 -12.24 21.56 29.15
CA PHE A 156 -12.04 22.85 29.76
C PHE A 156 -13.40 23.44 30.13
N GLN A 157 -13.70 23.49 31.40
CA GLN A 157 -15.00 23.97 31.89
C GLN A 157 -14.90 25.44 32.26
N PHE A 158 -15.51 26.26 31.42
CA PHE A 158 -15.64 27.69 31.65
C PHE A 158 -17.00 28.00 32.30
N ASP A 159 -17.14 29.19 32.85
CA ASP A 159 -18.38 29.70 33.45
C ASP A 159 -19.55 29.79 32.44
N VAL A 160 -19.25 29.82 31.14
CA VAL A 160 -20.26 29.96 30.05
C VAL A 160 -20.52 28.66 29.31
N ARG A 161 -19.51 27.80 29.16
CA ARG A 161 -19.60 26.52 28.42
C ARG A 161 -18.36 25.66 28.63
N THR A 162 -18.47 24.39 28.25
CA THR A 162 -17.33 23.48 28.16
C THR A 162 -16.78 23.43 26.73
N ALA A 163 -15.45 23.44 26.61
CA ALA A 163 -14.75 23.20 25.35
C ALA A 163 -13.85 21.96 25.50
N SER A 164 -13.90 21.02 24.56
CA SER A 164 -13.16 19.76 24.63
C SER A 164 -12.04 19.71 23.58
N LEU A 165 -10.87 19.28 24.01
CA LEU A 165 -9.73 18.91 23.17
C LEU A 165 -9.66 17.39 23.10
N THR A 166 -9.80 16.85 21.92
CA THR A 166 -9.66 15.40 21.68
C THR A 166 -8.26 15.09 21.17
N MET A 167 -7.67 14.00 21.64
CA MET A 167 -6.35 13.55 21.26
C MET A 167 -6.38 12.09 20.86
N THR A 168 -5.74 11.79 19.73
CA THR A 168 -5.61 10.42 19.20
C THR A 168 -4.15 10.11 18.94
N GLY A 169 -3.79 8.83 18.95
CA GLY A 169 -2.47 8.36 18.63
C GLY A 169 -2.25 6.89 19.02
N LEU A 170 -1.10 6.38 18.66
CA LEU A 170 -0.68 5.03 19.02
C LEU A 170 0.73 5.07 19.61
N ARG A 171 0.93 4.48 20.78
CA ARG A 171 2.27 4.28 21.34
C ARG A 171 2.88 3.05 20.71
N ALA A 172 4.08 3.20 20.15
CA ALA A 172 4.81 2.13 19.50
C ALA A 172 6.09 1.82 20.25
N GLU A 173 6.46 0.55 20.27
CA GLU A 173 7.70 0.06 20.86
C GLU A 173 8.60 -0.54 19.79
N ILE A 174 9.90 -0.57 20.07
CA ILE A 174 10.86 -1.15 19.12
C ILE A 174 10.76 -2.67 19.19
N TRP A 175 10.61 -3.29 18.01
CA TRP A 175 10.72 -4.74 17.89
C TRP A 175 12.19 -5.17 18.00
N ASN A 176 12.59 -5.70 19.13
CA ASN A 176 13.96 -6.06 19.43
C ASN A 176 14.29 -7.55 19.23
N LEU A 177 13.35 -8.33 18.70
CA LEU A 177 13.55 -9.74 18.45
C LEU A 177 14.12 -9.96 17.04
N LEU A 178 15.27 -10.66 16.97
CA LEU A 178 15.91 -10.96 15.71
C LEU A 178 15.36 -12.26 15.12
N PRO A 179 15.14 -12.30 13.79
CA PRO A 179 14.67 -13.49 13.13
C PRO A 179 15.72 -14.60 13.09
N ASN A 180 15.24 -15.82 13.11
CA ASN A 180 16.04 -17.00 12.79
C ASN A 180 16.09 -17.16 11.27
N TRP A 181 17.21 -16.81 10.64
CA TRP A 181 17.39 -16.90 9.19
C TRP A 181 17.29 -18.32 8.63
N GLN A 182 17.51 -19.36 9.44
CA GLN A 182 17.37 -20.75 9.01
C GLN A 182 15.91 -21.10 8.64
N SER A 183 14.96 -20.47 9.29
CA SER A 183 13.53 -20.64 9.00
C SER A 183 13.04 -19.76 7.85
N GLY A 184 13.91 -18.93 7.27
CA GLY A 184 13.61 -17.95 6.24
C GLY A 184 12.99 -16.67 6.79
N TYR A 185 13.29 -15.55 6.13
CA TYR A 185 12.70 -14.26 6.38
C TYR A 185 11.92 -13.83 5.14
N LYS A 186 10.59 -13.72 5.26
CA LYS A 186 9.71 -13.49 4.12
C LYS A 186 9.14 -12.08 4.16
N ILE A 187 9.20 -11.41 3.02
CA ILE A 187 8.53 -10.13 2.79
C ILE A 187 7.48 -10.35 1.71
N SER A 188 6.24 -10.03 2.03
CA SER A 188 5.13 -10.21 1.10
C SER A 188 4.45 -8.88 0.80
N TYR A 189 4.13 -8.68 -0.48
CA TYR A 189 3.40 -7.54 -1.00
C TYR A 189 2.10 -8.00 -1.64
N GLU A 190 0.98 -7.35 -1.33
CA GLU A 190 -0.33 -7.69 -1.86
C GLU A 190 -1.01 -6.49 -2.50
N TYR A 191 -1.27 -6.58 -3.80
CA TYR A 191 -2.22 -5.73 -4.51
C TYR A 191 -3.63 -6.35 -4.47
N LYS A 192 -4.58 -5.70 -5.08
CA LYS A 192 -5.92 -6.24 -5.31
C LYS A 192 -6.41 -5.80 -6.67
N THR A 193 -6.62 -6.76 -7.55
CA THR A 193 -7.04 -6.54 -8.93
C THR A 193 -8.38 -7.20 -9.19
N GLU A 194 -9.32 -6.42 -9.69
CA GLU A 194 -10.56 -6.93 -10.26
C GLU A 194 -10.34 -7.28 -11.73
N ILE A 195 -10.77 -8.48 -12.14
CA ILE A 195 -10.63 -8.97 -13.49
C ILE A 195 -11.99 -9.41 -14.00
N ILE A 196 -12.45 -8.76 -15.05
CA ILE A 196 -13.65 -9.13 -15.78
C ILE A 196 -13.20 -9.79 -17.07
N THR A 197 -13.57 -11.04 -17.28
CA THR A 197 -13.18 -11.81 -18.46
C THR A 197 -14.39 -11.99 -19.37
N SER A 198 -14.24 -11.62 -20.65
CA SER A 198 -15.25 -11.89 -21.66
C SER A 198 -15.23 -13.37 -22.07
N ARG A 199 -16.30 -13.81 -22.76
CA ARG A 199 -16.41 -15.17 -23.25
C ARG A 199 -15.28 -15.53 -24.25
N SER A 200 -14.79 -14.55 -25.04
CA SER A 200 -13.66 -14.72 -25.96
C SER A 200 -12.27 -14.74 -25.26
N GLY A 201 -12.23 -14.60 -23.93
CA GLY A 201 -11.00 -14.60 -23.15
C GLY A 201 -10.30 -13.25 -23.02
N ASN A 202 -10.86 -12.17 -23.57
CA ASN A 202 -10.35 -10.82 -23.34
C ASN A 202 -10.62 -10.42 -21.89
N GLU A 203 -9.66 -9.71 -21.28
CA GLU A 203 -9.72 -9.31 -19.87
C GLU A 203 -9.74 -7.79 -19.75
N GLN A 204 -10.69 -7.27 -18.97
CA GLN A 204 -10.65 -5.92 -18.45
C GLN A 204 -10.15 -6.00 -17.00
N ARG A 205 -9.14 -5.20 -16.66
CA ARG A 205 -8.45 -5.28 -15.37
C ARG A 205 -8.38 -3.92 -14.70
N ARG A 206 -8.82 -3.87 -13.45
CA ARG A 206 -8.82 -2.66 -12.63
C ARG A 206 -8.08 -2.92 -11.32
N ALA A 207 -7.08 -2.09 -11.02
CA ALA A 207 -6.46 -2.10 -9.70
C ALA A 207 -7.40 -1.47 -8.68
N LEU A 208 -7.80 -2.21 -7.67
CA LEU A 208 -8.61 -1.73 -6.55
C LEU A 208 -7.75 -1.11 -5.45
N ARG A 209 -6.43 -1.38 -5.47
CA ARG A 209 -5.48 -0.87 -4.51
C ARG A 209 -4.31 -0.24 -5.24
N GLN A 210 -3.97 1.01 -4.89
CA GLN A 210 -2.88 1.76 -5.54
C GLN A 210 -1.52 1.46 -4.88
N THR A 211 -1.51 1.28 -3.57
CA THR A 211 -0.35 0.86 -2.78
C THR A 211 -0.54 -0.56 -2.28
N PRO A 212 0.49 -1.41 -2.26
CA PRO A 212 0.35 -2.77 -1.76
C PRO A 212 0.18 -2.78 -0.25
N ARG A 213 -0.40 -3.85 0.29
CA ARG A 213 -0.20 -4.22 1.69
C ARG A 213 1.12 -4.96 1.79
N LYS A 214 1.83 -4.74 2.87
CA LYS A 214 3.09 -5.40 3.16
C LYS A 214 3.01 -6.11 4.50
N TRP A 215 3.58 -7.29 4.57
CA TRP A 215 3.81 -7.98 5.83
C TRP A 215 5.13 -8.75 5.79
N LEU A 216 5.65 -8.96 6.98
CA LEU A 216 6.85 -9.75 7.22
C LEU A 216 6.45 -11.06 7.90
N GLU A 217 7.02 -12.17 7.48
CA GLU A 217 6.88 -13.47 8.15
C GLU A 217 8.26 -13.99 8.51
N PHE A 218 8.46 -14.30 9.77
CA PHE A 218 9.72 -14.81 10.29
C PHE A 218 9.50 -15.59 11.58
N SER A 219 10.46 -16.42 11.93
CA SER A 219 10.49 -17.06 13.24
C SER A 219 11.58 -16.45 14.12
N VAL A 220 11.37 -16.51 15.42
CA VAL A 220 12.33 -16.11 16.44
C VAL A 220 12.59 -17.31 17.35
N GLN A 221 13.84 -17.73 17.42
CA GLN A 221 14.25 -18.74 18.39
C GLN A 221 14.73 -18.07 19.67
N ALA A 222 14.10 -18.37 20.77
CA ALA A 222 14.42 -17.79 22.06
C ALA A 222 14.63 -18.88 23.12
N ALA A 223 15.62 -18.67 23.97
CA ALA A 223 15.97 -19.56 25.06
C ALA A 223 15.89 -18.83 26.40
N HIS A 224 15.58 -19.56 27.47
CA HIS A 224 15.56 -19.07 28.86
C HIS A 224 14.79 -17.76 29.04
N ASP A 225 15.46 -16.72 29.53
CA ASP A 225 14.85 -15.42 29.82
C ASP A 225 14.26 -14.72 28.59
N LYS A 226 14.87 -14.90 27.41
CA LYS A 226 14.32 -14.35 26.16
C LYS A 226 12.98 -14.99 25.83
N ALA A 227 12.86 -16.34 25.98
CA ALA A 227 11.60 -17.05 25.71
C ALA A 227 10.47 -16.60 26.65
N TRP A 228 10.77 -16.37 27.91
CA TRP A 228 9.81 -15.85 28.88
C TRP A 228 9.32 -14.45 28.48
N ARG A 229 10.23 -13.54 28.12
CA ARG A 229 9.87 -12.18 27.68
C ARG A 229 8.97 -12.19 26.45
N VAL A 230 9.27 -13.04 25.46
CA VAL A 230 8.44 -13.15 24.25
C VAL A 230 7.04 -13.63 24.61
N ARG A 231 6.91 -14.64 25.49
CA ARG A 231 5.59 -15.11 25.95
C ARG A 231 4.82 -14.02 26.68
N ALA A 232 5.46 -13.33 27.63
CA ALA A 232 4.83 -12.24 28.36
C ALA A 232 4.38 -11.08 27.43
N MET A 233 5.18 -10.81 26.38
CA MET A 233 4.81 -9.85 25.35
C MET A 233 3.57 -10.31 24.57
N MET A 234 3.50 -11.59 24.20
CA MET A 234 2.35 -12.14 23.48
C MET A 234 1.08 -12.14 24.34
N ASP A 235 1.19 -12.45 25.62
CA ASP A 235 0.06 -12.49 26.54
C ASP A 235 -0.52 -11.10 26.87
N SER A 236 0.32 -10.07 26.92
CA SER A 236 -0.08 -8.76 27.44
C SER A 236 -0.15 -7.64 26.39
N TRP A 237 0.40 -7.83 25.18
CA TRP A 237 0.58 -6.75 24.20
C TRP A 237 -0.14 -6.98 22.87
N GLN A 238 -1.28 -7.64 22.88
CA GLN A 238 -2.04 -7.98 21.67
C GLN A 238 -2.40 -6.75 20.82
N ASP A 239 -2.68 -5.61 21.46
CA ASP A 239 -3.06 -4.38 20.78
C ASP A 239 -1.90 -3.41 20.51
N LYS A 240 -0.68 -3.75 20.93
CA LYS A 240 0.45 -2.83 20.83
C LYS A 240 0.99 -2.73 19.41
N ALA A 241 1.31 -1.52 19.00
CA ALA A 241 2.04 -1.28 17.77
C ALA A 241 3.54 -1.35 18.05
N PHE A 242 4.28 -1.80 17.04
CA PHE A 242 5.73 -1.91 17.09
C PHE A 242 6.37 -1.18 15.92
N ILE A 243 7.66 -0.90 16.04
CA ILE A 243 8.51 -0.53 14.91
C ILE A 243 9.53 -1.64 14.73
N ALA A 244 9.38 -2.39 13.64
CA ALA A 244 10.26 -3.48 13.27
C ALA A 244 11.29 -3.03 12.24
N PRO A 245 12.59 -3.38 12.40
CA PRO A 245 13.58 -3.10 11.37
C PRO A 245 13.35 -3.98 10.13
N GLU A 246 13.41 -3.39 8.95
CA GLU A 246 13.49 -4.14 7.70
C GLU A 246 14.94 -4.57 7.47
N LEU A 247 15.29 -5.75 7.93
CA LEU A 247 16.69 -6.23 7.98
C LEU A 247 17.34 -6.42 6.61
N THR A 248 16.56 -6.51 5.56
CA THR A 248 17.03 -6.65 4.18
C THR A 248 17.52 -5.35 3.56
N LYS A 249 17.18 -4.22 4.18
CA LYS A 249 17.62 -2.87 3.79
C LYS A 249 18.50 -2.31 4.91
N SER A 250 19.70 -1.90 4.60
CA SER A 250 20.62 -1.31 5.58
C SER A 250 21.59 -0.34 4.93
N ILE A 251 21.96 0.65 5.69
CA ILE A 251 23.09 1.55 5.46
C ILE A 251 23.95 1.57 6.72
N THR A 252 25.14 2.14 6.67
CA THR A 252 26.03 2.24 7.81
C THR A 252 26.28 3.69 8.21
N THR A 253 26.60 3.90 9.49
CA THR A 253 27.13 5.18 9.96
C THR A 253 28.63 5.07 10.11
N PRO A 254 29.44 5.65 9.17
CA PRO A 254 30.89 5.48 9.18
C PRO A 254 31.58 6.14 10.37
N SER A 255 31.05 7.23 10.87
CA SER A 255 31.61 7.98 12.02
C SER A 255 31.00 7.62 13.38
N GLY A 256 29.97 6.73 13.38
CA GLY A 256 29.17 6.51 14.58
C GLY A 256 28.29 7.72 14.94
N VAL A 257 27.65 7.67 16.11
CA VAL A 257 26.78 8.74 16.62
C VAL A 257 27.12 8.99 18.08
N ALA A 258 27.42 10.23 18.43
CA ALA A 258 27.69 10.62 19.82
C ALA A 258 26.39 10.61 20.67
N PRO A 259 26.49 10.44 21.99
CA PRO A 259 25.35 10.65 22.87
C PRO A 259 24.85 12.09 22.77
N ASN A 260 23.56 12.28 22.86
CA ASN A 260 22.87 13.57 22.70
C ASN A 260 23.06 14.25 21.33
N ALA A 261 23.49 13.52 20.30
CA ALA A 261 23.58 14.04 18.95
C ALA A 261 22.20 14.09 18.29
N LEU A 262 21.97 15.16 17.53
CA LEU A 262 20.80 15.31 16.65
C LEU A 262 21.12 14.95 15.20
N ILE A 263 22.41 14.83 14.84
CA ILE A 263 22.87 14.61 13.48
C ILE A 263 23.65 13.29 13.41
N MET A 264 23.42 12.54 12.37
CA MET A 264 24.14 11.33 12.01
C MET A 264 24.61 11.42 10.57
N VAL A 265 25.86 10.99 10.31
CA VAL A 265 26.38 10.84 8.95
C VAL A 265 26.19 9.40 8.49
N VAL A 266 25.69 9.21 7.27
CA VAL A 266 25.46 7.91 6.64
C VAL A 266 26.36 7.73 5.42
N ASP A 267 26.63 6.49 5.05
CA ASP A 267 27.44 6.13 3.88
C ASP A 267 26.70 6.37 2.56
N SER A 268 25.39 6.26 2.56
CA SER A 268 24.53 6.44 1.39
C SER A 268 23.13 6.89 1.77
N VAL A 269 22.43 7.51 0.83
CA VAL A 269 21.05 7.98 1.00
C VAL A 269 20.14 7.22 0.03
N PRO A 270 19.62 6.05 0.43
CA PRO A 270 18.68 5.30 -0.38
C PRO A 270 17.27 5.91 -0.34
N ASP A 271 16.43 5.54 -1.29
CA ASP A 271 15.07 6.09 -1.47
C ASP A 271 14.14 5.94 -0.26
N TRP A 272 14.39 4.95 0.60
CA TRP A 272 13.60 4.75 1.80
C TRP A 272 13.97 5.72 2.94
N LEU A 273 15.15 6.35 2.86
CA LEU A 273 15.60 7.35 3.81
C LEU A 273 14.98 8.71 3.42
N ARG A 274 13.99 9.15 4.17
CA ARG A 274 13.19 10.35 3.88
C ARG A 274 12.79 11.05 5.18
N PRO A 275 12.41 12.32 5.16
CA PRO A 275 11.78 12.97 6.30
C PRO A 275 10.57 12.20 6.82
N ASP A 276 10.36 12.24 8.12
CA ASP A 276 9.34 11.50 8.88
C ASP A 276 9.48 9.96 8.84
N ALA A 277 10.56 9.43 8.27
CA ALA A 277 10.84 8.00 8.32
C ALA A 277 11.33 7.56 9.70
N PHE A 278 10.91 6.37 10.12
CA PHE A 278 11.47 5.69 11.28
C PHE A 278 12.79 5.02 10.89
N LEU A 279 13.83 5.24 11.68
CA LEU A 279 15.11 4.56 11.55
C LEU A 279 15.38 3.72 12.79
N VAL A 280 15.85 2.50 12.56
CA VAL A 280 16.35 1.63 13.63
C VAL A 280 17.86 1.51 13.51
N LEU A 281 18.58 2.14 14.46
CA LEU A 281 20.02 1.97 14.60
C LEU A 281 20.28 0.65 15.32
N ARG A 282 21.27 -0.08 14.85
CA ARG A 282 21.59 -1.40 15.39
C ARG A 282 23.10 -1.64 15.52
N ASP A 283 23.47 -2.17 16.67
CA ASP A 283 24.82 -2.66 16.96
C ASP A 283 24.70 -4.01 17.71
N GLY A 284 24.89 -5.11 16.99
CA GLY A 284 24.62 -6.43 17.51
C GLY A 284 23.15 -6.66 17.88
N GLU A 285 22.88 -6.94 19.15
CA GLU A 285 21.51 -7.09 19.69
C GLU A 285 20.91 -5.75 20.15
N ARG A 286 21.74 -4.72 20.30
CA ARG A 286 21.30 -3.40 20.73
C ARG A 286 20.61 -2.69 19.59
N GLN A 287 19.46 -2.09 19.89
CA GLN A 287 18.67 -1.34 18.93
C GLN A 287 18.21 -0.02 19.54
N GLY A 288 18.16 1.01 18.72
CA GLY A 288 17.60 2.31 19.06
C GLY A 288 16.84 2.87 17.87
N MET A 289 15.79 3.62 18.13
CA MET A 289 14.96 4.20 17.07
C MET A 289 15.04 5.70 17.08
N ARG A 290 14.99 6.29 15.87
CA ARG A 290 14.92 7.73 15.65
C ARG A 290 13.94 8.03 14.50
N ILE A 291 13.43 9.26 14.51
CA ILE A 291 12.63 9.80 13.41
C ILE A 291 13.49 10.82 12.68
N VAL A 292 13.48 10.74 11.38
CA VAL A 292 14.19 11.69 10.51
C VAL A 292 13.42 13.00 10.46
N GLU A 293 14.07 14.10 10.78
CA GLU A 293 13.53 15.46 10.61
C GLU A 293 13.86 16.00 9.22
N SER A 294 15.14 15.92 8.84
CA SER A 294 15.62 16.40 7.54
C SER A 294 16.87 15.64 7.10
N ILE A 295 17.17 15.73 5.80
CA ILE A 295 18.34 15.12 5.19
C ILE A 295 19.03 16.18 4.32
N ASP A 296 20.32 16.38 4.55
CA ASP A 296 21.18 17.27 3.75
C ASP A 296 22.45 16.53 3.32
N GLY A 297 22.51 16.17 2.03
CA GLY A 297 23.54 15.26 1.53
C GLY A 297 23.53 13.94 2.32
N ASN A 298 24.65 13.58 2.94
CA ASN A 298 24.77 12.38 3.78
C ASN A 298 24.52 12.64 5.27
N GLU A 299 24.08 13.83 5.65
CA GLU A 299 23.73 14.16 7.02
C GLU A 299 22.23 13.99 7.26
N VAL A 300 21.89 13.22 8.28
CA VAL A 300 20.52 12.96 8.71
C VAL A 300 20.29 13.62 10.05
N THR A 301 19.36 14.56 10.10
CA THR A 301 18.93 15.22 11.33
C THR A 301 17.74 14.47 11.93
N PHE A 302 17.77 14.25 13.23
CA PHE A 302 16.71 13.60 13.99
C PHE A 302 15.78 14.59 14.68
N THR A 303 14.54 14.24 14.83
CA THR A 303 13.55 15.01 15.63
C THR A 303 13.89 15.04 17.12
N SER A 304 14.68 14.08 17.61
CA SER A 304 15.10 13.96 19.01
C SER A 304 16.53 13.43 19.11
N ALA A 305 17.28 13.95 20.08
CA ALA A 305 18.67 13.56 20.31
C ALA A 305 18.80 12.06 20.66
N THR A 306 19.95 11.47 20.32
CA THR A 306 20.28 10.09 20.69
C THR A 306 20.57 10.02 22.19
N ALA A 307 19.93 9.10 22.91
CA ALA A 307 20.22 8.92 24.35
C ALA A 307 21.60 8.30 24.58
N GLU A 308 22.08 7.50 23.63
CA GLU A 308 23.27 6.68 23.76
C GLU A 308 24.21 6.85 22.57
N ALA A 309 25.50 6.53 22.78
CA ALA A 309 26.48 6.49 21.70
C ALA A 309 26.31 5.24 20.84
N TRP A 310 26.51 5.39 19.53
CA TRP A 310 26.55 4.29 18.55
C TRP A 310 27.93 4.25 17.92
N PRO A 311 28.60 3.10 17.90
CA PRO A 311 29.94 2.99 17.34
C PRO A 311 29.93 3.18 15.81
N ALA A 312 31.11 3.51 15.28
CA ALA A 312 31.32 3.54 13.84
C ALA A 312 31.02 2.17 13.22
N GLY A 313 30.35 2.15 12.08
CA GLY A 313 29.91 0.92 11.41
C GLY A 313 28.56 0.37 11.92
N SER A 314 27.89 1.05 12.86
CA SER A 314 26.53 0.63 13.24
C SER A 314 25.59 0.63 12.04
N LEU A 315 24.73 -0.39 11.99
CA LEU A 315 23.74 -0.54 10.93
C LEU A 315 22.52 0.35 11.19
N VAL A 316 22.00 0.91 10.12
CA VAL A 316 20.77 1.70 10.13
C VAL A 316 19.78 1.07 9.17
N HIS A 317 18.64 0.66 9.69
CA HIS A 317 17.56 0.02 8.95
C HIS A 317 16.34 0.93 8.88
N PRO A 318 15.51 0.85 7.83
CA PRO A 318 14.19 1.46 7.86
C PRO A 318 13.34 0.80 8.94
N GLY A 319 12.69 1.61 9.75
CA GLY A 319 11.73 1.16 10.76
C GLY A 319 10.33 1.07 10.16
N LEU A 320 9.74 -0.10 10.19
CA LEU A 320 8.38 -0.35 9.71
C LEU A 320 7.42 -0.29 10.90
N PHE A 321 6.50 0.65 10.88
CA PHE A 321 5.44 0.73 11.87
C PHE A 321 4.32 -0.26 11.54
N GLY A 322 3.91 -1.07 12.52
CA GLY A 322 2.89 -2.08 12.28
C GLY A 322 2.48 -2.85 13.54
N ARG A 323 1.79 -3.95 13.32
CA ARG A 323 1.29 -4.83 14.38
C ARG A 323 1.54 -6.29 14.04
N VAL A 324 1.73 -7.08 15.07
CA VAL A 324 1.77 -8.53 14.93
C VAL A 324 0.35 -9.05 14.69
N GLN A 325 0.20 -10.09 13.88
CA GLN A 325 -1.09 -10.73 13.64
C GLN A 325 -1.62 -11.38 14.92
N GLU A 326 -2.94 -11.48 15.06
CA GLU A 326 -3.63 -11.99 16.26
C GLU A 326 -3.26 -13.45 16.57
N ASP A 327 -3.24 -14.32 15.55
CA ASP A 327 -2.91 -15.74 15.70
C ASP A 327 -1.40 -15.96 15.52
N GLN A 328 -0.76 -16.51 16.54
CA GLN A 328 0.66 -16.82 16.53
C GLN A 328 0.91 -18.25 16.99
N THR A 329 1.91 -18.87 16.39
CA THR A 329 2.27 -20.25 16.71
C THR A 329 3.56 -20.30 17.50
N VAL A 330 3.58 -21.07 18.58
CA VAL A 330 4.75 -21.32 19.41
C VAL A 330 5.08 -22.81 19.38
N ASN A 331 6.27 -23.14 18.94
CA ASN A 331 6.82 -24.49 18.96
C ASN A 331 7.82 -24.60 20.12
N ASN A 332 7.51 -25.37 21.14
CA ASN A 332 8.44 -25.64 22.24
C ASN A 332 9.40 -26.76 21.82
N LEU A 333 10.61 -26.39 21.45
CA LEU A 333 11.65 -27.35 21.03
C LEU A 333 12.20 -28.13 22.22
N THR A 334 12.35 -27.46 23.36
CA THR A 334 12.70 -28.04 24.65
C THR A 334 11.95 -27.33 25.77
N SER A 335 12.14 -27.73 27.01
CA SER A 335 11.56 -27.03 28.18
C SER A 335 12.06 -25.58 28.32
N SER A 336 13.20 -25.24 27.73
CA SER A 336 13.85 -23.93 27.85
C SER A 336 14.03 -23.18 26.52
N VAL A 337 13.76 -23.83 25.38
CA VAL A 337 13.91 -23.23 24.05
C VAL A 337 12.60 -23.31 23.31
N SER A 338 12.14 -22.17 22.81
CA SER A 338 10.91 -22.07 22.01
C SER A 338 11.18 -21.33 20.72
N GLU A 339 10.48 -21.73 19.66
CA GLU A 339 10.44 -21.05 18.38
C GLU A 339 9.06 -20.40 18.21
N PHE A 340 9.07 -19.11 17.96
CA PHE A 340 7.89 -18.28 17.81
C PHE A 340 7.77 -17.88 16.35
N GLY A 341 6.66 -18.23 15.71
CA GLY A 341 6.35 -17.76 14.36
C GLY A 341 5.58 -16.43 14.42
N PHE A 342 6.06 -15.44 13.68
CA PHE A 342 5.44 -14.12 13.63
C PHE A 342 5.03 -13.76 12.21
N ARG A 343 3.85 -13.18 12.09
CA ARG A 343 3.43 -12.41 10.94
C ARG A 343 3.19 -10.98 11.38
N TYR A 344 3.98 -10.07 10.81
CA TYR A 344 3.99 -8.66 11.15
C TYR A 344 3.38 -7.85 10.02
N ASN A 345 2.22 -7.24 10.24
CA ASN A 345 1.50 -6.44 9.27
C ASN A 345 1.97 -4.99 9.34
N VAL A 346 2.53 -4.48 8.24
CA VAL A 346 3.05 -3.12 8.14
C VAL A 346 1.91 -2.15 7.82
N THR A 347 1.91 -1.00 8.48
CA THR A 347 0.97 0.09 8.21
C THR A 347 1.46 0.89 7.01
N PRO A 348 0.66 1.03 5.93
CA PRO A 348 1.11 1.68 4.69
C PRO A 348 1.63 3.11 4.86
N ALA A 349 1.11 3.86 5.83
CA ALA A 349 1.55 5.23 6.12
C ALA A 349 3.04 5.32 6.52
N SER A 350 3.64 4.24 7.01
CA SER A 350 5.05 4.21 7.41
C SER A 350 6.03 4.06 6.25
N GLU A 351 5.59 3.63 5.07
CA GLU A 351 6.47 3.23 3.98
C GLU A 351 6.74 4.33 2.93
N GLY A 352 6.04 5.41 2.89
CA GLY A 352 6.20 6.42 1.85
C GLY A 352 5.69 5.97 0.47
N ALA A 353 6.13 6.67 -0.57
CA ALA A 353 5.74 6.35 -1.95
C ALA A 353 6.40 5.04 -2.42
N VAL A 354 5.63 4.26 -3.19
CA VAL A 354 6.13 3.01 -3.77
C VAL A 354 7.19 3.33 -4.83
N ASN A 355 8.40 2.79 -4.67
CA ASN A 355 9.45 2.92 -5.67
C ASN A 355 9.18 1.99 -6.85
N LEU A 356 8.96 2.56 -8.02
CA LEU A 356 8.70 1.81 -9.25
C LEU A 356 9.99 1.42 -10.00
N GLY A 357 11.13 2.04 -9.66
CA GLY A 357 12.40 1.82 -10.32
C GLY A 357 12.39 2.11 -11.83
N THR A 358 13.45 1.67 -12.51
CA THR A 358 13.57 1.79 -13.96
C THR A 358 12.91 0.59 -14.65
N PRO A 359 12.02 0.81 -15.64
CA PRO A 359 11.45 -0.28 -16.43
C PRO A 359 12.52 -1.09 -17.17
N TYR A 360 12.30 -2.37 -17.33
CA TYR A 360 13.12 -3.18 -18.22
C TYR A 360 12.97 -2.74 -19.68
N SER A 361 13.90 -3.18 -20.54
CA SER A 361 13.82 -2.92 -21.99
C SER A 361 12.44 -3.28 -22.52
N GLY A 362 11.83 -2.39 -23.27
CA GLY A 362 10.48 -2.58 -23.80
C GLY A 362 10.46 -3.17 -25.21
N TYR A 363 9.37 -3.85 -25.53
CA TYR A 363 9.01 -4.26 -26.87
C TYR A 363 7.52 -3.92 -27.09
N ASN A 364 7.17 -3.28 -28.21
CA ASN A 364 5.80 -2.82 -28.51
C ASN A 364 5.14 -2.09 -27.33
N GLY A 365 5.86 -1.18 -26.69
CA GLY A 365 5.37 -0.38 -25.55
C GLY A 365 5.14 -1.16 -24.25
N THR A 366 5.57 -2.41 -24.18
CA THR A 366 5.41 -3.29 -23.01
C THR A 366 6.77 -3.81 -22.55
N GLU A 367 7.02 -3.88 -21.24
CA GLU A 367 8.28 -4.40 -20.71
C GLU A 367 8.52 -5.86 -21.08
N VAL A 368 9.79 -6.20 -21.32
CA VAL A 368 10.24 -7.58 -21.47
C VAL A 368 10.93 -8.02 -20.18
N PHE A 369 10.35 -8.96 -19.47
CA PHE A 369 10.92 -9.48 -18.22
C PHE A 369 12.14 -10.37 -18.53
N PRO A 370 13.36 -9.98 -18.12
CA PRO A 370 14.59 -10.62 -18.58
C PRO A 370 15.07 -11.78 -17.69
N LYS A 371 14.49 -11.94 -16.48
CA LYS A 371 14.98 -12.93 -15.51
C LYS A 371 14.61 -14.34 -15.93
N LYS A 372 15.56 -15.26 -15.82
CA LYS A 372 15.37 -16.69 -16.13
C LYS A 372 14.85 -17.43 -14.91
N PRO A 373 13.92 -18.38 -15.10
CA PRO A 373 13.52 -19.30 -14.02
C PRO A 373 14.70 -20.11 -13.51
N ASN A 374 14.66 -20.46 -12.24
CA ASN A 374 15.60 -21.40 -11.65
C ASN A 374 15.19 -22.84 -12.02
N TRP A 375 15.92 -23.44 -12.95
CA TRP A 375 15.62 -24.79 -13.45
C TRP A 375 15.90 -25.90 -12.41
N ALA A 376 16.62 -25.61 -11.33
CA ALA A 376 16.77 -26.57 -10.24
C ALA A 376 15.42 -26.91 -9.58
N ASN A 377 14.51 -25.94 -9.56
CA ASN A 377 13.12 -26.11 -9.17
C ASN A 377 12.27 -26.09 -10.44
N ALA A 378 12.03 -27.25 -11.04
CA ALA A 378 11.36 -27.39 -12.34
C ALA A 378 10.09 -26.53 -12.43
N PRO A 379 9.99 -25.60 -13.40
CA PRO A 379 8.79 -24.81 -13.60
C PRO A 379 7.59 -25.70 -13.87
N ARG A 380 6.51 -25.48 -13.14
CA ARG A 380 5.25 -26.21 -13.36
C ARG A 380 4.40 -25.46 -14.38
N VAL A 381 3.99 -26.15 -15.44
CA VAL A 381 3.16 -25.61 -16.49
C VAL A 381 1.80 -26.30 -16.47
N ASN A 382 0.74 -25.51 -16.43
CA ASN A 382 -0.64 -25.97 -16.51
C ASN A 382 -1.34 -25.35 -17.74
N PHE A 383 -1.94 -26.18 -18.58
CA PHE A 383 -2.73 -25.76 -19.74
C PHE A 383 -4.21 -25.78 -19.36
N GLN A 384 -4.84 -24.63 -19.33
CA GLN A 384 -6.24 -24.47 -18.98
C GLN A 384 -7.08 -24.23 -20.23
N ALA A 385 -7.97 -25.16 -20.52
CA ALA A 385 -9.01 -24.99 -21.54
C ALA A 385 -10.31 -24.56 -20.85
N ASP A 386 -11.07 -23.70 -21.50
CA ASP A 386 -12.41 -23.32 -21.10
C ASP A 386 -13.39 -24.05 -21.98
N VAL A 387 -13.75 -25.24 -21.55
CA VAL A 387 -14.62 -26.16 -22.30
C VAL A 387 -15.81 -26.52 -21.43
N GLU A 388 -16.99 -26.26 -21.92
CA GLU A 388 -18.23 -26.70 -21.30
C GLU A 388 -18.58 -28.08 -21.83
N ASN A 389 -18.74 -29.04 -20.94
CA ASN A 389 -19.17 -30.41 -21.30
C ASN A 389 -20.67 -30.52 -21.08
N LEU A 390 -21.39 -30.70 -22.15
CA LEU A 390 -22.82 -30.92 -22.16
C LEU A 390 -23.11 -32.44 -22.26
N ASP A 391 -23.20 -33.06 -21.09
CA ASP A 391 -23.57 -34.46 -20.96
C ASP A 391 -24.96 -34.60 -20.31
N TYR A 392 -25.92 -35.04 -21.10
CA TYR A 392 -27.28 -35.27 -20.64
C TYR A 392 -27.50 -36.69 -20.09
N GLY A 393 -26.45 -37.48 -19.92
CA GLY A 393 -26.51 -38.88 -19.48
C GLY A 393 -27.13 -39.85 -20.51
N ARG A 394 -27.38 -39.37 -21.74
CA ARG A 394 -27.91 -40.16 -22.86
C ARG A 394 -27.26 -39.67 -24.15
N GLY A 395 -26.60 -40.58 -24.87
CA GLY A 395 -25.93 -40.27 -26.13
C GLY A 395 -24.48 -39.81 -25.97
N VAL A 396 -23.99 -39.10 -26.95
CA VAL A 396 -22.61 -38.59 -26.99
C VAL A 396 -22.55 -37.25 -26.26
N ALA A 397 -21.56 -37.07 -25.37
CA ALA A 397 -21.30 -35.80 -24.74
C ALA A 397 -20.80 -34.76 -25.77
N GLU A 398 -21.35 -33.57 -25.74
CA GLU A 398 -20.91 -32.44 -26.58
C GLU A 398 -19.96 -31.55 -25.82
N PHE A 399 -18.90 -31.11 -26.49
CA PHE A 399 -17.90 -30.20 -25.94
C PHE A 399 -18.00 -28.84 -26.61
N LEU A 400 -18.40 -27.84 -25.84
CA LEU A 400 -18.44 -26.46 -26.31
C LEU A 400 -17.18 -25.73 -25.87
N THR A 401 -16.31 -25.40 -26.83
CA THR A 401 -15.12 -24.62 -26.57
C THR A 401 -15.47 -23.14 -26.54
N LEU A 402 -15.29 -22.50 -25.38
CA LEU A 402 -15.67 -21.10 -25.16
C LEU A 402 -14.59 -20.11 -25.61
N ARG A 403 -13.34 -20.56 -25.79
CA ARG A 403 -12.19 -19.74 -26.16
C ARG A 403 -11.38 -20.30 -27.29
N ASP A 404 -10.83 -19.40 -28.10
CA ASP A 404 -10.01 -19.74 -29.26
C ASP A 404 -8.61 -20.24 -28.89
N PHE A 405 -8.20 -20.14 -27.62
CA PHE A 405 -6.87 -20.52 -27.13
C PHE A 405 -6.90 -21.10 -25.72
N ARG A 406 -5.94 -21.93 -25.41
CA ARG A 406 -5.71 -22.44 -24.06
C ARG A 406 -4.84 -21.48 -23.30
N ARG A 407 -5.23 -21.17 -22.07
CA ARG A 407 -4.38 -20.42 -21.15
C ARG A 407 -3.27 -21.33 -20.64
N ARG A 408 -2.06 -20.82 -20.68
CA ARG A 408 -0.89 -21.46 -20.06
C ARG A 408 -0.57 -20.73 -18.77
N VAL A 409 -0.63 -21.43 -17.65
CA VAL A 409 -0.22 -20.92 -16.35
C VAL A 409 1.11 -21.55 -15.98
N VAL A 410 2.12 -20.74 -15.73
CA VAL A 410 3.46 -21.18 -15.37
C VAL A 410 3.76 -20.73 -13.96
N GLN A 411 4.13 -21.66 -13.10
CA GLN A 411 4.67 -21.38 -11.77
C GLN A 411 6.18 -21.65 -11.82
N ALA A 412 6.96 -20.65 -11.56
CA ALA A 412 8.42 -20.74 -11.60
C ALA A 412 9.04 -20.08 -10.38
N THR A 413 10.13 -20.68 -9.90
CA THR A 413 10.96 -20.11 -8.84
C THR A 413 12.09 -19.34 -9.49
N PHE A 414 12.39 -18.17 -8.94
CA PHE A 414 13.50 -17.33 -9.35
C PHE A 414 14.44 -17.12 -8.17
N LEU A 415 15.69 -16.86 -8.45
CA LEU A 415 16.73 -16.61 -7.47
C LEU A 415 17.38 -15.27 -7.75
N SER A 416 17.42 -14.39 -6.76
CA SER A 416 18.22 -13.18 -6.76
C SER A 416 19.51 -13.42 -5.99
N ARG A 417 20.63 -13.05 -6.59
CA ARG A 417 21.98 -13.26 -6.03
C ARG A 417 22.51 -12.04 -5.29
N SER A 418 21.76 -10.96 -5.33
CA SER A 418 22.08 -9.71 -4.64
C SER A 418 20.81 -9.00 -4.21
N ARG A 419 20.95 -8.10 -3.24
CA ARG A 419 19.86 -7.20 -2.81
C ARG A 419 19.32 -6.35 -3.96
N ALA A 420 20.19 -5.86 -4.83
CA ALA A 420 19.80 -5.05 -5.99
C ALA A 420 18.86 -5.82 -6.93
N GLU A 421 19.19 -7.09 -7.24
CA GLU A 421 18.32 -7.93 -8.06
C GLU A 421 16.95 -8.20 -7.41
N ALA A 422 16.91 -8.38 -6.08
CA ALA A 422 15.65 -8.56 -5.35
C ALA A 422 14.80 -7.28 -5.39
N VAL A 423 15.43 -6.11 -5.26
CA VAL A 423 14.74 -4.81 -5.38
C VAL A 423 14.21 -4.59 -6.80
N GLU A 424 14.94 -4.97 -7.85
CA GLU A 424 14.43 -4.90 -9.24
C GLU A 424 13.14 -5.72 -9.42
N ILE A 425 13.05 -6.89 -8.81
CA ILE A 425 11.85 -7.73 -8.87
C ILE A 425 10.69 -7.12 -8.09
N GLU A 426 10.97 -6.56 -6.91
CA GLU A 426 9.99 -5.81 -6.12
C GLU A 426 9.42 -4.64 -6.95
N GLN A 427 10.29 -3.84 -7.56
CA GLN A 427 9.94 -2.72 -8.42
C GLN A 427 9.13 -3.15 -9.66
N PHE A 428 9.54 -4.25 -10.30
CA PHE A 428 8.77 -4.84 -11.40
C PHE A 428 7.35 -5.22 -10.97
N PHE A 429 7.21 -5.90 -9.83
CA PHE A 429 5.90 -6.26 -9.28
C PHE A 429 5.04 -5.03 -8.99
N HIS A 430 5.66 -3.95 -8.49
CA HIS A 430 4.99 -2.69 -8.24
C HIS A 430 4.54 -1.98 -9.52
N ARG A 431 5.33 -2.01 -10.60
CA ARG A 431 4.91 -1.51 -11.91
C ARG A 431 3.73 -2.29 -12.48
N MET A 432 3.75 -3.61 -12.31
CA MET A 432 2.65 -4.48 -12.75
C MET A 432 1.38 -4.31 -11.91
N LYS A 433 1.48 -3.81 -10.68
CA LYS A 433 0.38 -3.71 -9.70
C LYS A 433 -0.36 -5.04 -9.55
N GLY A 434 0.38 -6.10 -9.29
CA GLY A 434 -0.15 -7.47 -9.24
C GLY A 434 -0.66 -7.93 -10.60
N ARG A 435 -1.85 -8.52 -10.67
CA ARG A 435 -2.44 -9.09 -11.89
C ARG A 435 -2.88 -8.08 -12.94
N ARG A 436 -2.73 -6.78 -12.69
CA ARG A 436 -3.22 -5.73 -13.60
C ARG A 436 -2.35 -5.60 -14.85
N GLY A 437 -1.02 -5.50 -14.68
CA GLY A 437 -0.06 -5.23 -15.74
C GLY A 437 0.14 -6.42 -16.68
N THR A 438 0.67 -6.12 -17.87
CA THR A 438 1.13 -7.12 -18.83
C THR A 438 2.57 -6.87 -19.19
N PHE A 439 3.28 -7.94 -19.51
CA PHE A 439 4.67 -7.90 -19.91
C PHE A 439 4.96 -9.05 -20.89
N TYR A 440 6.04 -8.94 -21.63
CA TYR A 440 6.57 -10.05 -22.42
C TYR A 440 7.60 -10.83 -21.60
N MET A 441 7.62 -12.13 -21.76
CA MET A 441 8.65 -12.98 -21.18
C MET A 441 8.89 -14.18 -22.10
N PRO A 442 10.15 -14.50 -22.43
CA PRO A 442 10.47 -15.71 -23.21
C PRO A 442 10.04 -16.97 -22.48
N THR A 443 9.68 -18.00 -23.25
CA THR A 443 9.46 -19.34 -22.69
C THR A 443 10.75 -19.96 -22.15
N TYR A 444 11.90 -19.45 -22.57
CA TYR A 444 13.23 -20.00 -22.28
C TYR A 444 13.39 -21.48 -22.67
N GLN A 445 12.66 -21.88 -23.69
CA GLN A 445 12.71 -23.21 -24.31
C GLN A 445 13.10 -23.08 -25.78
N PRO A 446 13.76 -24.07 -26.38
CA PRO A 446 14.06 -24.08 -27.80
C PRO A 446 12.78 -24.46 -28.60
N ASP A 447 11.83 -23.53 -28.65
CA ASP A 447 10.51 -23.76 -29.26
C ASP A 447 10.57 -23.81 -30.77
N ILE A 448 11.55 -23.13 -31.38
CA ILE A 448 11.70 -22.98 -32.82
C ILE A 448 13.14 -23.35 -33.19
N VAL A 449 13.30 -24.17 -34.20
CA VAL A 449 14.61 -24.58 -34.73
C VAL A 449 14.70 -24.16 -36.20
N ALA A 450 15.52 -23.11 -36.47
CA ALA A 450 15.75 -22.67 -37.83
C ALA A 450 16.52 -23.75 -38.62
N ALA A 451 16.14 -23.95 -39.88
CA ALA A 451 16.73 -24.95 -40.75
C ALA A 451 17.90 -24.42 -41.59
N GLU A 452 17.99 -23.13 -41.79
CA GLU A 452 18.99 -22.47 -42.62
C GLU A 452 19.39 -21.11 -42.06
N ASP A 453 20.55 -20.60 -42.51
CA ASP A 453 21.07 -19.27 -42.11
C ASP A 453 20.09 -18.17 -42.53
N LEU A 454 20.01 -17.12 -41.68
CA LEU A 454 19.09 -16.01 -41.90
C LEU A 454 19.82 -14.90 -42.67
N SER A 455 19.25 -14.47 -43.79
CA SER A 455 19.85 -13.47 -44.68
C SER A 455 19.25 -12.08 -44.45
N VAL A 456 20.10 -11.07 -44.37
CA VAL A 456 19.71 -9.64 -44.31
C VAL A 456 18.81 -9.20 -45.47
N LEU A 457 18.87 -9.92 -46.59
CA LEU A 457 18.13 -9.56 -47.79
C LEU A 457 16.65 -10.02 -47.75
N ASN A 458 16.27 -10.85 -46.82
CA ASN A 458 14.92 -11.34 -46.69
C ASN A 458 14.37 -11.24 -45.26
N ARG A 459 13.09 -11.53 -45.12
CA ARG A 459 12.36 -11.50 -43.85
C ARG A 459 11.83 -12.87 -43.42
N PHE A 460 12.24 -13.90 -44.13
CA PHE A 460 11.74 -15.24 -43.91
C PHE A 460 12.71 -16.08 -43.08
N MET A 461 12.15 -17.02 -42.31
CA MET A 461 12.89 -18.04 -41.59
C MET A 461 12.27 -19.39 -41.89
N THR A 462 13.07 -20.31 -42.40
CA THR A 462 12.66 -21.68 -42.65
C THR A 462 12.86 -22.54 -41.41
N VAL A 463 11.82 -23.29 -41.04
CA VAL A 463 11.79 -24.23 -39.91
C VAL A 463 11.49 -25.59 -40.43
N SER A 464 12.22 -26.60 -39.98
CA SER A 464 12.01 -28.00 -40.45
C SER A 464 10.66 -28.54 -40.02
N GLY A 465 9.94 -29.14 -40.96
CA GLY A 465 8.65 -29.76 -40.74
C GLY A 465 7.46 -28.81 -40.77
N THR A 466 6.27 -29.35 -40.70
CA THR A 466 5.00 -28.61 -40.80
C THR A 466 4.24 -28.50 -39.49
N ASP A 467 4.75 -29.07 -38.43
CA ASP A 467 4.07 -29.08 -37.11
C ASP A 467 3.91 -27.67 -36.52
N LEU A 468 4.89 -26.79 -36.74
CA LEU A 468 4.80 -25.41 -36.28
C LEU A 468 3.62 -24.70 -36.97
N LEU A 469 3.49 -24.81 -38.26
CA LEU A 469 2.34 -24.30 -39.03
C LEU A 469 1.03 -24.86 -38.49
N LYS A 470 0.94 -26.18 -38.40
CA LYS A 470 -0.28 -26.88 -38.00
C LYS A 470 -0.83 -26.46 -36.65
N PHE A 471 0.06 -26.19 -35.68
CA PHE A 471 -0.35 -25.94 -34.28
C PHE A 471 -0.32 -24.46 -33.88
N TYR A 472 0.43 -23.60 -34.54
CA TYR A 472 0.65 -22.23 -34.11
C TYR A 472 0.20 -21.16 -35.11
N GLU A 473 -0.15 -21.48 -36.36
CA GLU A 473 -0.55 -20.51 -37.37
C GLU A 473 -1.69 -19.59 -36.90
N SER A 474 -2.73 -20.17 -36.33
CA SER A 474 -3.90 -19.43 -35.85
C SER A 474 -3.83 -19.02 -34.38
N SER A 475 -2.70 -19.24 -33.74
CA SER A 475 -2.59 -18.96 -32.30
C SER A 475 -2.56 -17.44 -32.00
N PRO A 476 -3.48 -16.92 -31.19
CA PRO A 476 -3.47 -15.51 -30.82
C PRO A 476 -2.45 -15.18 -29.70
N VAL A 477 -1.68 -16.16 -29.24
CA VAL A 477 -0.72 -16.01 -28.10
C VAL A 477 0.71 -15.98 -28.60
N TYR A 478 1.03 -16.80 -29.64
CA TYR A 478 2.40 -16.99 -30.12
C TYR A 478 2.64 -16.17 -31.39
N ARG A 479 2.70 -14.83 -31.21
CA ARG A 479 2.89 -13.85 -32.29
C ARG A 479 4.28 -13.23 -32.35
N HIS A 480 5.11 -13.52 -31.34
CA HIS A 480 6.46 -12.97 -31.23
C HIS A 480 7.45 -14.04 -30.83
N MET A 481 8.68 -13.92 -31.35
CA MET A 481 9.80 -14.79 -31.00
C MET A 481 11.02 -13.98 -30.63
N ILE A 482 11.87 -14.57 -29.82
CA ILE A 482 13.15 -14.00 -29.42
C ILE A 482 14.28 -14.97 -29.78
N LEU A 483 15.25 -14.46 -30.53
CA LEU A 483 16.50 -15.14 -30.81
C LEU A 483 17.51 -14.72 -29.75
N ARG A 484 18.18 -15.69 -29.16
CA ARG A 484 19.28 -15.49 -28.23
C ARG A 484 20.55 -16.02 -28.83
N PHE A 485 21.58 -15.20 -28.78
CA PHE A 485 22.89 -15.53 -29.36
C PHE A 485 23.88 -15.98 -28.29
N HIS A 486 24.94 -16.67 -28.72
CA HIS A 486 26.00 -17.11 -27.83
C HIS A 486 26.79 -15.97 -27.20
N ASP A 487 26.83 -14.80 -27.82
CA ASP A 487 27.45 -13.58 -27.29
C ASP A 487 26.61 -12.88 -26.21
N GLY A 488 25.42 -13.43 -25.90
CA GLY A 488 24.50 -12.86 -24.93
C GLY A 488 23.52 -11.81 -25.50
N SER A 489 23.70 -11.40 -26.76
CA SER A 489 22.77 -10.49 -27.42
C SER A 489 21.44 -11.19 -27.73
N GLN A 490 20.41 -10.39 -27.99
CA GLN A 490 19.07 -10.91 -28.28
C GLN A 490 18.40 -10.05 -29.35
N LEU A 491 17.55 -10.70 -30.15
CA LEU A 491 16.79 -10.08 -31.20
C LEU A 491 15.34 -10.53 -31.12
N ILE A 492 14.41 -9.59 -31.05
CA ILE A 492 12.97 -9.88 -31.05
C ILE A 492 12.40 -9.64 -32.43
N LYS A 493 11.57 -10.58 -32.91
CA LYS A 493 10.86 -10.49 -34.17
C LYS A 493 9.38 -10.87 -34.00
N ALA A 494 8.52 -10.18 -34.74
CA ALA A 494 7.14 -10.58 -34.88
C ALA A 494 7.00 -11.81 -35.81
N VAL A 495 5.96 -12.55 -35.65
CA VAL A 495 5.52 -13.64 -36.55
C VAL A 495 4.23 -13.19 -37.23
N ASN A 496 4.37 -12.62 -38.42
CA ASN A 496 3.22 -12.08 -39.17
C ASN A 496 2.38 -13.17 -39.82
N ALA A 497 3.05 -14.12 -40.44
CA ALA A 497 2.40 -15.23 -41.11
C ALA A 497 3.29 -16.48 -41.10
N MET A 498 2.67 -17.63 -41.29
CA MET A 498 3.35 -18.89 -41.51
C MET A 498 2.79 -19.54 -42.80
N ALA A 499 3.66 -20.17 -43.56
CA ALA A 499 3.26 -20.90 -44.77
C ALA A 499 4.04 -22.20 -44.89
N GLY A 500 3.44 -23.22 -45.51
CA GLY A 500 4.10 -24.48 -45.84
C GLY A 500 4.83 -24.38 -47.18
N GLN A 501 6.10 -24.77 -47.21
CA GLN A 501 6.88 -24.82 -48.45
C GLN A 501 7.83 -26.03 -48.42
N GLY A 502 7.68 -26.93 -49.39
CA GLY A 502 8.57 -28.07 -49.56
C GLY A 502 8.67 -29.01 -48.34
N GLY A 503 7.60 -29.16 -47.56
CA GLY A 503 7.59 -29.97 -46.36
C GLY A 503 8.13 -29.25 -45.09
N ASN A 504 8.50 -27.97 -45.21
CA ASN A 504 8.95 -27.11 -44.14
C ASN A 504 7.94 -25.99 -43.84
N THR A 505 8.06 -25.35 -42.69
CA THR A 505 7.31 -24.16 -42.34
C THR A 505 8.19 -22.93 -42.59
N VAL A 506 7.67 -21.95 -43.32
CA VAL A 506 8.31 -20.66 -43.53
C VAL A 506 7.59 -19.60 -42.69
N ILE A 507 8.31 -18.94 -41.82
CA ILE A 507 7.83 -17.83 -40.96
C ILE A 507 8.15 -16.51 -41.65
N ASP A 508 7.15 -15.67 -41.87
CA ASP A 508 7.30 -14.26 -42.26
C ASP A 508 7.39 -13.37 -41.03
N THR A 509 8.52 -12.70 -40.85
CA THR A 509 8.75 -11.78 -39.72
C THR A 509 8.35 -10.32 -40.00
N GLY A 510 7.78 -10.06 -41.17
CA GLY A 510 7.33 -8.72 -41.58
C GLY A 510 8.44 -7.73 -41.92
N THR A 511 9.61 -7.86 -41.31
CA THR A 511 10.77 -6.97 -41.52
C THR A 511 12.03 -7.79 -41.75
N ASN A 512 12.92 -7.31 -42.63
CA ASN A 512 14.17 -7.99 -42.94
C ASN A 512 15.02 -8.20 -41.67
N TRP A 513 15.91 -9.17 -41.71
CA TRP A 513 16.88 -9.40 -40.67
C TRP A 513 17.88 -8.24 -40.61
N PRO A 514 18.33 -7.79 -39.44
CA PRO A 514 19.24 -6.64 -39.33
C PRO A 514 20.66 -6.93 -39.88
N ARG A 515 21.01 -8.21 -39.94
CA ARG A 515 22.28 -8.73 -40.46
C ARG A 515 22.14 -10.16 -40.92
N ASN A 516 23.14 -10.68 -41.61
CA ASN A 516 23.24 -12.12 -41.82
C ASN A 516 23.53 -12.82 -40.48
N ILE A 517 22.81 -13.87 -40.16
CA ILE A 517 22.90 -14.62 -38.92
C ILE A 517 23.11 -16.08 -39.26
N ALA A 518 24.27 -16.62 -38.90
CA ALA A 518 24.54 -18.04 -39.07
C ALA A 518 23.82 -18.86 -37.98
N LEU A 519 23.37 -20.06 -38.28
CA LEU A 519 22.75 -20.95 -37.30
C LEU A 519 23.64 -21.21 -36.08
N SER A 520 24.97 -21.28 -36.30
CA SER A 520 25.95 -21.48 -35.23
C SER A 520 26.05 -20.32 -34.23
N GLU A 521 25.57 -19.13 -34.57
CA GLU A 521 25.52 -17.99 -33.66
C GLU A 521 24.32 -18.07 -32.71
N ILE A 522 23.26 -18.78 -33.12
CA ILE A 522 21.99 -18.85 -32.40
C ILE A 522 22.08 -19.88 -31.28
N MET A 523 22.00 -19.42 -30.04
CA MET A 523 21.92 -20.29 -28.88
C MET A 523 20.52 -20.93 -28.74
N MET A 524 19.47 -20.14 -28.96
CA MET A 524 18.10 -20.59 -28.77
C MET A 524 17.10 -19.61 -29.41
N ILE A 525 16.05 -20.14 -30.02
CA ILE A 525 14.88 -19.37 -30.45
C ILE A 525 13.69 -19.80 -29.61
N SER A 526 13.12 -18.85 -28.88
CA SER A 526 12.00 -19.09 -27.97
C SER A 526 10.80 -18.26 -28.38
N TRP A 527 9.60 -18.75 -28.12
CA TRP A 527 8.43 -17.89 -28.15
C TRP A 527 8.54 -16.77 -27.13
N LEU A 528 7.98 -15.61 -27.45
CA LEU A 528 7.89 -14.43 -26.60
C LEU A 528 6.40 -14.05 -26.42
N PRO A 529 5.61 -14.86 -25.69
CA PRO A 529 4.22 -14.55 -25.45
C PRO A 529 4.04 -13.40 -24.48
N ARG A 530 2.88 -12.79 -24.54
CA ARG A 530 2.44 -11.78 -23.60
C ARG A 530 1.90 -12.45 -22.34
N TRP A 531 2.34 -12.00 -21.16
CA TRP A 531 1.98 -12.55 -19.88
C TRP A 531 1.37 -11.49 -18.95
N ARG A 532 0.67 -11.95 -17.96
CA ARG A 532 0.40 -11.20 -16.72
C ARG A 532 0.74 -12.07 -15.51
N LEU A 533 0.86 -11.44 -14.36
CA LEU A 533 0.94 -12.19 -13.11
C LEU A 533 -0.40 -12.91 -12.84
N ALA A 534 -0.34 -14.11 -12.32
CA ALA A 534 -1.51 -14.90 -11.95
C ALA A 534 -1.93 -14.67 -10.49
N SER A 535 -1.05 -14.04 -9.67
CA SER A 535 -1.30 -13.69 -8.28
C SER A 535 -1.14 -12.20 -8.06
N ASP A 536 -1.95 -11.63 -7.16
CA ASP A 536 -1.78 -10.27 -6.64
C ASP A 536 -0.77 -10.21 -5.48
N ILE A 537 -0.23 -11.35 -5.05
CA ILE A 537 0.74 -11.48 -3.96
C ILE A 537 2.10 -11.86 -4.55
N LEU A 538 3.13 -11.13 -4.15
CA LEU A 538 4.54 -11.51 -4.30
C LEU A 538 5.12 -11.76 -2.91
N THR A 539 5.70 -12.94 -2.71
CA THR A 539 6.49 -13.26 -1.51
C THR A 539 7.93 -13.43 -1.90
N ILE A 540 8.81 -12.67 -1.27
CA ILE A 540 10.26 -12.74 -1.39
C ILE A 540 10.76 -13.43 -0.12
N GLU A 541 11.34 -14.59 -0.25
CA GLU A 541 11.94 -15.36 0.84
C GLU A 541 13.46 -15.15 0.84
N TRP A 542 13.95 -14.50 1.87
CA TRP A 542 15.36 -14.24 2.04
C TRP A 542 16.03 -15.42 2.74
N LEU A 543 16.97 -16.03 2.05
CA LEU A 543 17.77 -17.16 2.56
C LEU A 543 18.97 -16.66 3.37
N THR A 544 19.51 -15.53 2.95
CA THR A 544 20.54 -14.76 3.65
C THR A 544 20.18 -13.27 3.51
N ASP A 545 20.99 -12.39 4.05
CA ASP A 545 20.82 -10.95 3.90
C ASP A 545 21.05 -10.42 2.47
N GLU A 546 21.59 -11.23 1.56
CA GLU A 546 21.84 -10.88 0.15
C GLU A 546 21.07 -11.74 -0.85
N VAL A 547 20.84 -13.01 -0.51
CA VAL A 547 20.25 -14.00 -1.43
C VAL A 547 18.79 -14.21 -1.11
N ALA A 548 17.95 -14.02 -2.11
CA ALA A 548 16.51 -14.21 -2.00
C ALA A 548 15.97 -15.13 -3.10
N GLN A 549 14.93 -15.88 -2.77
CA GLN A 549 14.14 -16.62 -3.74
C GLN A 549 12.70 -16.15 -3.73
N TYR A 550 12.04 -16.28 -4.86
CA TYR A 550 10.63 -15.91 -5.01
C TYR A 550 9.96 -16.79 -6.05
N GLN A 551 8.72 -17.10 -5.77
CA GLN A 551 7.88 -17.86 -6.69
C GLN A 551 6.94 -16.90 -7.41
N ILE A 552 7.01 -16.89 -8.74
CA ILE A 552 6.10 -16.11 -9.57
C ILE A 552 5.20 -17.07 -10.36
N SER A 553 3.91 -16.82 -10.28
CA SER A 553 2.92 -17.47 -11.11
C SER A 553 2.48 -16.49 -12.20
N ILE A 554 2.61 -16.90 -13.47
CA ILE A 554 2.28 -16.10 -14.65
C ILE A 554 1.28 -16.82 -15.54
N GLN A 555 0.49 -16.05 -16.28
CA GLN A 555 -0.55 -16.57 -17.17
C GLN A 555 -0.45 -15.89 -18.53
N THR A 556 -0.51 -16.69 -19.60
CA THR A 556 -0.52 -16.16 -20.97
C THR A 556 -1.76 -15.32 -21.24
N GLN A 557 -1.57 -14.28 -22.04
CA GLN A 557 -2.61 -13.39 -22.52
C GLN A 557 -2.70 -13.47 -24.04
N LYS A 558 -3.88 -13.16 -24.54
CA LYS A 558 -4.08 -12.94 -25.98
C LYS A 558 -3.24 -11.72 -26.39
N ASP A 559 -2.45 -11.86 -27.41
CA ASP A 559 -1.72 -10.74 -28.00
C ASP A 559 -2.67 -10.07 -29.00
N ILE A 560 -3.26 -8.97 -28.54
CA ILE A 560 -4.14 -8.15 -29.36
C ILE A 560 -3.21 -7.12 -30.02
N GLU A 561 -2.89 -7.33 -31.27
CA GLU A 561 -2.31 -6.26 -32.08
C GLU A 561 -3.34 -5.12 -32.15
N VAL A 562 -2.94 -3.96 -31.70
CA VAL A 562 -3.69 -2.70 -31.87
C VAL A 562 -3.39 -2.16 -33.26
#